data_9faf7f97ea7450ca5537833546a29031
#
_entry.id   9faf7f97ea7450ca5537833546a29031
#
_cell.length_a   1.000
_cell.length_b   1.000
_cell.length_c   1.000
_cell.angle_alpha   90.00
_cell.angle_beta   90.00
_cell.angle_gamma   90.00
#
_symmetry.space_group_name_H-M   'P 1'
#
loop_
_entity.id
_entity.type
_entity.pdbx_description
1 polymer ?
#
loop_
_entity_poly.entity_id
_entity_poly.type
_entity_poly.pdbx_seq_one_letter_code
_entity_poly.pdbx_strand_id
1 'polypeptide(L)'
;MFALQLEAYQNAQNSKEMSGREIEAAALTRCALMLAACRNNWHAMGRDKHLQEALRNDQIVWSILQSELVRDDNPLPIEIRNNILTLSVFIDKRILEMMAHPDPEKLKILVDINLNLAAGLRGSPSD
;
A
#
# COMPACT_ATOMS: atom_id res chain seq x y z
N MET A 1 11.43 -5.06 3.91
CA MET A 1 10.14 -4.36 3.98
C MET A 1 9.03 -5.23 4.48
N PHE A 2 8.77 -6.33 3.82
CA PHE A 2 7.73 -7.24 4.28
C PHE A 2 8.01 -7.74 5.71
N ALA A 3 9.26 -8.04 6.03
CA ALA A 3 9.64 -8.48 7.37
C ALA A 3 9.34 -7.43 8.44
N LEU A 4 9.54 -6.15 8.12
CA LEU A 4 9.22 -5.07 9.05
C LEU A 4 7.73 -4.95 9.30
N GLN A 5 6.91 -5.23 8.28
CA GLN A 5 5.47 -5.22 8.43
C GLN A 5 4.98 -6.35 9.31
N LEU A 6 5.56 -7.55 9.15
CA LEU A 6 5.25 -8.68 10.02
C LEU A 6 5.66 -8.40 11.45
N GLU A 7 6.83 -7.83 11.64
CA GLU A 7 7.33 -7.48 12.96
C GLU A 7 6.42 -6.47 13.63
N ALA A 8 5.99 -5.45 12.89
CA ALA A 8 5.06 -4.46 13.40
C ALA A 8 3.72 -5.09 13.78
N TYR A 9 3.25 -6.04 12.97
CA TYR A 9 2.01 -6.76 13.24
C TYR A 9 2.12 -7.55 14.55
N GLN A 10 3.21 -8.28 14.72
CA GLN A 10 3.45 -9.07 15.93
C GLN A 10 3.55 -8.17 17.16
N ASN A 11 4.26 -7.06 17.05
CA ASN A 11 4.41 -6.11 18.13
C ASN A 11 3.07 -5.48 18.52
N ALA A 12 2.25 -5.17 17.54
CA ALA A 12 0.93 -4.61 17.78
C ALA A 12 0.02 -5.59 18.51
N GLN A 13 0.07 -6.86 18.12
CA GLN A 13 -0.70 -7.89 18.80
C GLN A 13 -0.28 -8.06 20.25
N ASN A 14 1.02 -7.96 20.50
CA ASN A 14 1.57 -8.11 21.85
C ASN A 14 1.27 -6.90 22.73
N SER A 15 1.35 -5.71 22.16
CA SER A 15 1.18 -4.49 22.92
C SER A 15 -0.28 -4.05 23.04
N LYS A 16 -1.12 -4.49 22.12
CA LYS A 16 -2.51 -4.04 22.00
C LYS A 16 -2.63 -2.55 21.73
N GLU A 17 -1.56 -1.93 21.22
CA GLU A 17 -1.57 -0.49 20.94
C GLU A 17 -2.01 -0.15 19.52
N MET A 18 -1.85 -1.08 18.57
CA MET A 18 -2.23 -0.84 17.19
C MET A 18 -3.29 -1.85 16.75
N SER A 19 -4.31 -1.36 16.08
CA SER A 19 -5.30 -2.22 15.45
C SER A 19 -4.74 -2.79 14.15
N GLY A 20 -5.38 -3.83 13.63
CA GLY A 20 -5.03 -4.36 12.30
C GLY A 20 -5.10 -3.30 11.23
N ARG A 21 -6.08 -2.39 11.31
CA ARG A 21 -6.22 -1.28 10.34
C ARG A 21 -5.05 -0.31 10.42
N GLU A 22 -4.56 -0.04 11.62
CA GLU A 22 -3.42 0.84 11.78
C GLU A 22 -2.15 0.23 11.19
N ILE A 23 -1.99 -1.09 11.33
CA ILE A 23 -0.86 -1.80 10.73
C ILE A 23 -0.94 -1.74 9.20
N GLU A 24 -2.12 -1.97 8.65
CA GLU A 24 -2.33 -1.88 7.20
C GLU A 24 -2.06 -0.46 6.71
N ALA A 25 -2.55 0.53 7.44
CA ALA A 25 -2.33 1.93 7.08
C ALA A 25 -0.85 2.30 7.12
N ALA A 26 -0.13 1.82 8.13
CA ALA A 26 1.31 2.06 8.23
C ALA A 26 2.06 1.42 7.05
N ALA A 27 1.67 0.22 6.65
CA ALA A 27 2.27 -0.46 5.51
C ALA A 27 2.03 0.32 4.21
N LEU A 28 0.80 0.79 4.00
CA LEU A 28 0.46 1.58 2.81
C LEU A 28 1.20 2.91 2.79
N THR A 29 1.31 3.57 3.94
CA THR A 29 2.06 4.82 4.04
C THR A 29 3.53 4.60 3.68
N ARG A 30 4.12 3.51 4.16
CA ARG A 30 5.51 3.18 3.85
C ARG A 30 5.70 2.94 2.36
N CYS A 31 4.77 2.23 1.72
CA CYS A 31 4.79 2.03 0.28
C CYS A 31 4.75 3.37 -0.45
N ALA A 32 3.86 4.25 -0.03
CA ALA A 32 3.73 5.58 -0.63
C ALA A 32 5.01 6.38 -0.53
N LEU A 33 5.68 6.32 0.63
CA LEU A 33 6.95 7.04 0.82
C LEU A 33 8.05 6.50 -0.06
N MET A 34 8.12 5.17 -0.25
CA MET A 34 9.10 4.56 -1.15
C MET A 34 8.86 4.97 -2.60
N LEU A 35 7.61 4.94 -3.03
CA LEU A 35 7.25 5.35 -4.39
C LEU A 35 7.51 6.84 -4.60
N ALA A 36 7.18 7.67 -3.62
CA ALA A 36 7.44 9.11 -3.68
C ALA A 36 8.92 9.41 -3.76
N ALA A 37 9.75 8.67 -3.02
CA ALA A 37 11.20 8.84 -3.07
C ALA A 37 11.73 8.53 -4.48
N CYS A 38 11.21 7.49 -5.14
CA CYS A 38 11.59 7.18 -6.52
C CYS A 38 11.17 8.29 -7.47
N ARG A 39 9.98 8.83 -7.29
CA ARG A 39 9.49 9.92 -8.11
C ARG A 39 10.34 11.18 -7.96
N ASN A 40 10.69 11.49 -6.73
CA ASN A 40 11.48 12.69 -6.43
C ASN A 40 12.92 12.57 -6.90
N ASN A 41 13.43 11.36 -7.05
CA ASN A 41 14.80 11.09 -7.49
C ASN A 41 14.80 10.34 -8.82
N TRP A 42 13.90 10.71 -9.71
CA TRP A 42 13.66 9.98 -10.95
C TRP A 42 14.89 9.80 -11.82
N HIS A 43 15.77 10.79 -11.84
CA HIS A 43 16.98 10.76 -12.66
C HIS A 43 18.23 10.32 -11.89
N ALA A 44 18.08 9.86 -10.66
CA ALA A 44 19.20 9.41 -9.85
C ALA A 44 19.76 8.08 -10.34
N MET A 45 21.02 7.85 -10.09
CA MET A 45 21.64 6.56 -10.38
C MET A 45 20.97 5.48 -9.55
N GLY A 46 20.75 4.31 -10.16
CA GLY A 46 20.07 3.22 -9.47
C GLY A 46 18.57 3.35 -9.40
N ARG A 47 18.00 4.35 -10.10
CA ARG A 47 16.55 4.56 -10.09
C ARG A 47 15.78 3.31 -10.47
N ASP A 48 16.22 2.57 -11.50
CA ASP A 48 15.49 1.39 -11.95
C ASP A 48 15.40 0.32 -10.86
N LYS A 49 16.47 0.12 -10.13
CA LYS A 49 16.49 -0.87 -9.04
C LYS A 49 15.58 -0.42 -7.90
N HIS A 50 15.65 0.83 -7.51
CA HIS A 50 14.83 1.38 -6.45
C HIS A 50 13.34 1.36 -6.84
N LEU A 51 13.05 1.65 -8.09
CA LEU A 51 11.68 1.62 -8.60
C LEU A 51 11.13 0.19 -8.55
N GLN A 52 11.89 -0.80 -8.99
CA GLN A 52 11.46 -2.18 -8.92
C GLN A 52 11.18 -2.62 -7.48
N GLU A 53 12.04 -2.24 -6.56
CA GLU A 53 11.85 -2.57 -5.15
C GLU A 53 10.58 -1.91 -4.60
N ALA A 54 10.36 -0.63 -4.91
CA ALA A 54 9.18 0.09 -4.44
C ALA A 54 7.89 -0.48 -5.02
N LEU A 55 7.87 -0.79 -6.32
CA LEU A 55 6.71 -1.38 -6.97
C LEU A 55 6.41 -2.77 -6.43
N ARG A 56 7.44 -3.59 -6.23
CA ARG A 56 7.28 -4.92 -5.69
C ARG A 56 6.75 -4.90 -4.27
N ASN A 57 7.25 -3.98 -3.47
CA ASN A 57 6.79 -3.82 -2.11
C ASN A 57 5.31 -3.45 -2.08
N ASP A 58 4.90 -2.52 -2.93
CA ASP A 58 3.49 -2.13 -3.07
C ASP A 58 2.62 -3.32 -3.49
N GLN A 59 3.11 -4.09 -4.45
CA GLN A 59 2.42 -5.28 -4.92
C GLN A 59 2.19 -6.29 -3.79
N ILE A 60 3.20 -6.52 -2.97
CA ILE A 60 3.10 -7.45 -1.84
C ILE A 60 2.07 -6.96 -0.83
N VAL A 61 2.12 -5.69 -0.47
CA VAL A 61 1.19 -5.11 0.50
C VAL A 61 -0.25 -5.20 0.00
N TRP A 62 -0.48 -4.88 -1.27
CA TRP A 62 -1.81 -4.97 -1.84
C TRP A 62 -2.30 -6.41 -1.95
N SER A 63 -1.41 -7.37 -2.20
CA SER A 63 -1.76 -8.80 -2.20
C SER A 63 -2.25 -9.26 -0.83
N ILE A 64 -1.57 -8.82 0.21
CA ILE A 64 -1.97 -9.14 1.58
C ILE A 64 -3.33 -8.52 1.89
N LEU A 65 -3.50 -7.26 1.51
CA LEU A 65 -4.75 -6.54 1.72
C LEU A 65 -5.90 -7.24 0.99
N GLN A 66 -5.69 -7.65 -0.25
CA GLN A 66 -6.69 -8.40 -1.02
C GLN A 66 -7.12 -9.67 -0.30
N SER A 67 -6.17 -10.43 0.23
CA SER A 67 -6.49 -11.68 0.91
C SER A 67 -7.28 -11.46 2.19
N GLU A 68 -7.04 -10.35 2.87
CA GLU A 68 -7.82 -9.99 4.06
C GLU A 68 -9.24 -9.53 3.70
N LEU A 69 -9.36 -8.78 2.62
CA LEU A 69 -10.65 -8.20 2.22
C LEU A 69 -11.66 -9.23 1.73
N VAL A 70 -11.21 -10.40 1.26
CA VAL A 70 -12.12 -11.44 0.80
C VAL A 70 -12.56 -12.38 1.92
N ARG A 71 -12.05 -12.21 3.11
CA ARG A 71 -12.45 -13.06 4.24
C ARG A 71 -13.84 -12.67 4.73
N ASP A 72 -14.62 -13.69 5.05
CA ASP A 72 -15.98 -13.46 5.57
C ASP A 72 -16.00 -12.72 6.90
N ASP A 73 -14.93 -12.90 7.69
CA ASP A 73 -14.82 -12.27 9.00
C ASP A 73 -14.16 -10.91 8.99
N ASN A 74 -13.93 -10.35 7.81
CA ASN A 74 -13.36 -8.99 7.71
C ASN A 74 -14.35 -7.99 8.28
N PRO A 75 -13.93 -7.11 9.19
CA PRO A 75 -14.85 -6.20 9.88
C PRO A 75 -15.35 -5.02 9.06
N LEU A 76 -14.80 -4.77 7.90
CA LEU A 76 -15.25 -3.66 7.06
C LEU A 76 -16.59 -3.97 6.40
N PRO A 77 -17.47 -2.97 6.23
CA PRO A 77 -18.70 -3.16 5.48
C PRO A 77 -18.43 -3.68 4.07
N ILE A 78 -19.32 -4.50 3.56
CA ILE A 78 -19.14 -5.15 2.26
C ILE A 78 -18.93 -4.15 1.14
N GLU A 79 -19.60 -3.00 1.18
CA GLU A 79 -19.43 -1.98 0.15
C GLU A 79 -18.01 -1.42 0.14
N ILE A 80 -17.46 -1.17 1.32
CA ILE A 80 -16.09 -0.65 1.44
C ILE A 80 -15.10 -1.70 0.98
N ARG A 81 -15.30 -2.96 1.38
CA ARG A 81 -14.43 -4.05 0.93
C ARG A 81 -14.41 -4.16 -0.59
N ASN A 82 -15.59 -4.10 -1.21
CA ASN A 82 -15.69 -4.20 -2.66
C ASN A 82 -15.04 -3.02 -3.36
N ASN A 83 -15.17 -1.82 -2.80
CA ASN A 83 -14.52 -0.64 -3.36
C ASN A 83 -13.00 -0.76 -3.32
N ILE A 84 -12.46 -1.24 -2.20
CA ILE A 84 -11.01 -1.42 -2.08
C ILE A 84 -10.53 -2.53 -3.02
N LEU A 85 -11.28 -3.61 -3.16
CA LEU A 85 -10.93 -4.67 -4.11
C LEU A 85 -10.93 -4.16 -5.55
N THR A 86 -11.85 -3.28 -5.90
CA THR A 86 -11.86 -2.64 -7.22
C THR A 86 -10.61 -1.79 -7.41
N LEU A 87 -10.23 -1.01 -6.39
CA LEU A 87 -8.97 -0.26 -6.43
C LEU A 87 -7.78 -1.17 -6.61
N SER A 88 -7.79 -2.34 -5.98
CA SER A 88 -6.66 -3.25 -6.05
C SER A 88 -6.41 -3.76 -7.47
N VAL A 89 -7.47 -3.93 -8.26
CA VAL A 89 -7.33 -4.30 -9.68
C VAL A 89 -6.63 -3.18 -10.44
N PHE A 90 -7.01 -1.93 -10.18
CA PHE A 90 -6.35 -0.78 -10.79
C PHE A 90 -4.87 -0.70 -10.39
N ILE A 91 -4.58 -0.92 -9.11
CA ILE A 91 -3.21 -0.90 -8.59
C ILE A 91 -2.36 -1.97 -9.30
N ASP A 92 -2.88 -3.19 -9.41
CA ASP A 92 -2.16 -4.27 -10.08
C ASP A 92 -1.81 -3.90 -11.52
N LYS A 93 -2.78 -3.35 -12.25
CA LYS A 93 -2.56 -2.92 -13.62
C LYS A 93 -1.53 -1.81 -13.71
N ARG A 94 -1.63 -0.83 -12.84
CA ARG A 94 -0.71 0.32 -12.84
C ARG A 94 0.71 -0.11 -12.51
N ILE A 95 0.87 -1.03 -11.56
CA ILE A 95 2.19 -1.56 -11.22
C ILE A 95 2.81 -2.26 -12.43
N LEU A 96 2.04 -3.10 -13.13
CA LEU A 96 2.53 -3.78 -14.32
C LEU A 96 2.90 -2.80 -15.42
N GLU A 97 2.09 -1.77 -15.63
CA GLU A 97 2.41 -0.72 -16.59
C GLU A 97 3.72 -0.02 -16.23
N MET A 98 3.91 0.28 -14.94
CA MET A 98 5.12 0.95 -14.49
C MET A 98 6.36 0.10 -14.64
N MET A 99 6.22 -1.23 -14.48
CA MET A 99 7.33 -2.15 -14.71
C MET A 99 7.72 -2.19 -16.18
N ALA A 100 6.74 -2.10 -17.07
CA ALA A 100 6.99 -2.14 -18.51
C ALA A 100 7.40 -0.78 -19.07
N HIS A 101 6.76 0.28 -18.63
CA HIS A 101 6.97 1.63 -19.15
C HIS A 101 7.01 2.62 -17.99
N PRO A 102 8.16 2.77 -17.32
CA PRO A 102 8.29 3.67 -16.18
C PRO A 102 7.95 5.12 -16.51
N ASP A 103 7.16 5.75 -15.67
CA ASP A 103 6.69 7.12 -15.87
C ASP A 103 6.43 7.76 -14.50
N PRO A 104 7.14 8.85 -14.14
CA PRO A 104 6.98 9.44 -12.81
C PRO A 104 5.59 9.99 -12.55
N GLU A 105 4.87 10.41 -13.58
CA GLU A 105 3.51 10.92 -13.41
C GLU A 105 2.54 9.80 -13.00
N LYS A 106 2.75 8.60 -13.49
CA LYS A 106 1.93 7.45 -13.11
C LYS A 106 2.21 6.98 -11.70
N LEU A 107 3.40 7.23 -11.18
CA LEU A 107 3.72 6.93 -9.78
C LEU A 107 2.91 7.78 -8.82
N LYS A 108 2.65 9.02 -9.17
CA LYS A 108 1.89 9.92 -8.31
C LYS A 108 0.54 9.34 -7.93
N ILE A 109 -0.13 8.69 -8.88
CA ILE A 109 -1.44 8.08 -8.65
C ILE A 109 -1.33 6.96 -7.59
N LEU A 110 -0.30 6.12 -7.69
CA LEU A 110 -0.08 5.07 -6.71
C LEU A 110 0.19 5.64 -5.32
N VAL A 111 1.00 6.69 -5.23
CA VAL A 111 1.28 7.38 -3.97
C VAL A 111 -0.02 7.90 -3.35
N ASP A 112 -0.80 8.61 -4.15
CA ASP A 112 -2.03 9.24 -3.67
C ASP A 112 -3.05 8.20 -3.18
N ILE A 113 -3.23 7.11 -3.92
CA ILE A 113 -4.15 6.05 -3.53
C ILE A 113 -3.72 5.41 -2.21
N ASN A 114 -2.43 5.10 -2.09
CA ASN A 114 -1.92 4.47 -0.87
C ASN A 114 -2.11 5.39 0.35
N LEU A 115 -1.82 6.67 0.21
CA LEU A 115 -1.98 7.62 1.31
C LEU A 115 -3.45 7.83 1.68
N ASN A 116 -4.32 7.92 0.69
CA ASN A 116 -5.74 8.13 0.93
C ASN A 116 -6.38 6.91 1.59
N LEU A 117 -6.01 5.71 1.13
CA LEU A 117 -6.52 4.50 1.76
C LEU A 117 -5.98 4.36 3.19
N ALA A 118 -4.71 4.69 3.41
CA ALA A 118 -4.14 4.65 4.75
C ALA A 118 -4.90 5.58 5.69
N ALA A 119 -5.20 6.79 5.25
CA ALA A 119 -5.99 7.73 6.05
C ALA A 119 -7.37 7.18 6.38
N GLY A 120 -8.03 6.57 5.40
CA GLY A 120 -9.35 5.98 5.62
C GLY A 120 -9.31 4.83 6.61
N LEU A 121 -8.28 3.98 6.52
CA LEU A 121 -8.13 2.86 7.44
C LEU A 121 -7.83 3.30 8.88
N ARG A 122 -7.18 4.43 9.04
CA ARG A 122 -6.95 5.00 10.38
C ARG A 122 -8.21 5.57 11.02
N GLY A 123 -9.27 5.59 10.26
CA GLY A 123 -10.49 6.18 10.74
C GLY A 123 -10.40 7.68 10.90
N SER A 124 -9.56 8.24 10.12
CA SER A 124 -9.34 9.53 10.24
C SER A 124 -10.42 10.24 9.77
N PRO A 125 -10.68 11.10 10.27
CA PRO A 125 -11.55 11.81 10.22
C PRO A 125 -12.19 12.34 9.50
N SER A 126 -12.19 11.95 8.88
CA SER A 126 -13.16 12.08 8.12
C SER A 126 -14.10 12.27 8.95
N ASP A 127 -13.90 11.83 9.80
CA ASP A 127 -14.74 12.05 10.66
C ASP A 127 -14.95 13.36 11.00
#